data_de9297b7f79ba61d7dfd9ecbb22ea925
#
_entry.id   de9297b7f79ba61d7dfd9ecbb22ea925
#
_cell.length_a   1.000
_cell.length_b   1.000
_cell.length_c   1.000
_cell.angle_alpha   90.00
_cell.angle_beta   90.00
_cell.angle_gamma   90.00
#
_symmetry.space_group_name_H-M   'P 1'
#
loop_
_entity.id
_entity.type
_entity.pdbx_description
1 polymer ?
#
loop_
_entity_poly.entity_id
_entity_poly.type
_entity_poly.pdbx_seq_one_letter_code
_entity_poly.pdbx_strand_id
1 'polypeptide(L)'
;MIELFLFLEYKNLKMMNKIGIYPGTFDPMTAGHMDIIKRSLRIVDNLVIAVANNINKDSLFSVQERINIIKSDISNLNEFNSKINVM
;
A
#
# COMPACT_ATOMS: atom_id res chain seq x y z
N MET A 1 -0.19 -8.99 11.75
CA MET A 1 -0.47 -9.79 10.56
C MET A 1 -0.66 -8.89 9.36
N ILE A 2 -0.08 -9.26 8.27
CA ILE A 2 -0.12 -8.47 7.04
C ILE A 2 -1.10 -9.14 6.08
N GLU A 3 -2.06 -8.37 5.59
CA GLU A 3 -3.06 -8.88 4.67
C GLU A 3 -3.02 -8.07 3.38
N LEU A 4 -3.13 -8.77 2.27
CA LEU A 4 -3.23 -8.18 0.95
C LEU A 4 -4.51 -8.67 0.29
N PHE A 5 -5.36 -7.73 -0.11
CA PHE A 5 -6.61 -8.04 -0.79
C PHE A 5 -6.49 -7.68 -2.27
N LEU A 6 -6.92 -8.59 -3.11
CA LEU A 6 -6.94 -8.39 -4.56
C LEU A 6 -8.38 -8.28 -5.04
N PHE A 7 -8.65 -7.25 -5.81
CA PHE A 7 -9.92 -7.07 -6.50
C PHE A 7 -9.70 -7.22 -7.99
N LEU A 8 -10.50 -8.08 -8.60
CA LEU A 8 -10.49 -8.27 -10.04
C LEU A 8 -11.74 -7.68 -10.63
N GLU A 9 -11.57 -6.80 -11.61
CA GLU A 9 -12.69 -6.28 -12.36
C GLU A 9 -12.81 -7.01 -13.68
N TYR A 10 -13.99 -7.58 -13.94
CA TYR A 10 -14.24 -8.38 -15.13
C TYR A 10 -15.08 -7.67 -16.19
N LYS A 11 -15.16 -6.36 -16.11
CA LYS A 11 -16.00 -5.60 -17.04
C LYS A 11 -15.58 -5.77 -18.47
N ASN A 12 -14.31 -6.00 -18.70
CA ASN A 12 -13.76 -6.19 -20.02
C ASN A 12 -12.56 -7.13 -19.93
N LEU A 13 -12.68 -8.29 -20.53
CA LEU A 13 -11.65 -9.32 -20.48
C LEU A 13 -10.31 -8.87 -21.05
N LYS A 14 -10.32 -7.89 -21.96
CA LYS A 14 -9.08 -7.38 -22.56
C LYS A 14 -8.37 -6.37 -21.68
N MET A 15 -9.09 -5.77 -20.72
CA MET A 15 -8.61 -4.66 -19.93
C MET A 15 -8.76 -4.95 -18.45
N MET A 16 -8.40 -6.14 -18.04
CA MET A 16 -8.47 -6.49 -16.62
C MET A 16 -7.46 -5.70 -15.82
N ASN A 17 -7.96 -4.86 -14.93
CA ASN A 17 -7.16 -4.18 -13.94
C ASN A 17 -7.21 -4.94 -12.64
N LYS A 18 -6.04 -5.26 -12.11
CA LYS A 18 -5.93 -5.84 -10.77
C LYS A 18 -5.53 -4.75 -9.82
N ILE A 19 -6.37 -4.50 -8.85
CA ILE A 19 -6.13 -3.51 -7.82
C ILE A 19 -5.93 -4.24 -6.51
N GLY A 20 -4.77 -4.02 -5.89
CA GLY A 20 -4.48 -4.58 -4.58
C GLY A 20 -4.69 -3.52 -3.52
N ILE A 21 -5.16 -3.93 -2.36
CA ILE A 21 -5.26 -3.06 -1.20
C ILE A 21 -4.44 -3.68 -0.08
N TYR A 22 -3.53 -2.89 0.45
CA TYR A 22 -2.68 -3.31 1.55
C TYR A 22 -3.02 -2.46 2.78
N PRO A 23 -3.91 -2.95 3.63
CA PRO A 23 -4.26 -2.23 4.84
C PRO A 23 -3.25 -2.50 5.95
N GLY A 24 -3.01 -1.53 6.78
CA GLY A 24 -2.13 -1.70 7.92
C GLY A 24 -1.99 -0.44 8.74
N THR A 25 -1.33 -0.58 9.87
CA THR A 25 -1.05 0.56 10.75
C THR A 25 0.17 1.34 10.26
N PHE A 26 1.20 0.65 9.84
CA PHE A 26 2.45 1.26 9.35
C PHE A 26 3.03 2.29 10.32
N ASP A 27 3.30 1.86 11.53
CA ASP A 27 3.69 2.79 12.61
C ASP A 27 5.06 2.43 13.21
N PRO A 28 6.17 2.65 12.47
CA PRO A 28 6.25 3.10 11.11
C PRO A 28 6.28 1.93 10.10
N MET A 29 6.41 2.28 8.84
CA MET A 29 6.69 1.30 7.79
C MET A 29 8.05 0.64 8.01
N THR A 30 8.11 -0.67 7.74
CA THR A 30 9.32 -1.46 7.94
C THR A 30 9.78 -2.08 6.63
N ALA A 31 10.96 -2.72 6.66
CA ALA A 31 11.47 -3.47 5.52
C ALA A 31 10.53 -4.62 5.14
N GLY A 32 9.85 -5.23 6.12
CA GLY A 32 8.86 -6.26 5.85
C GLY A 32 7.66 -5.74 5.07
N HIS A 33 7.18 -4.56 5.43
CA HIS A 33 6.11 -3.91 4.66
C HIS A 33 6.57 -3.62 3.23
N MET A 34 7.78 -3.11 3.08
CA MET A 34 8.31 -2.80 1.75
C MET A 34 8.46 -4.05 0.89
N ASP A 35 8.84 -5.16 1.49
CA ASP A 35 8.94 -6.42 0.78
C ASP A 35 7.58 -6.87 0.24
N ILE A 36 6.55 -6.76 1.05
CA ILE A 36 5.18 -7.08 0.63
C ILE A 36 4.75 -6.18 -0.52
N ILE A 37 5.05 -4.90 -0.43
CA ILE A 37 4.70 -3.93 -1.49
C ILE A 37 5.36 -4.34 -2.80
N LYS A 38 6.65 -4.63 -2.78
CA LYS A 38 7.40 -5.02 -3.98
C LYS A 38 6.84 -6.29 -4.61
N ARG A 39 6.50 -7.28 -3.79
CA ARG A 39 5.91 -8.53 -4.26
C ARG A 39 4.53 -8.31 -4.84
N SER A 40 3.74 -7.45 -4.20
CA SER A 40 2.39 -7.12 -4.66
C SER A 40 2.39 -6.51 -6.04
N LEU A 41 3.36 -5.66 -6.33
CA LEU A 41 3.46 -4.99 -7.62
C LEU A 41 3.74 -5.93 -8.78
N ARG A 42 4.11 -7.16 -8.50
CA ARG A 42 4.25 -8.21 -9.52
C ARG A 42 2.92 -8.85 -9.87
N ILE A 43 1.93 -8.69 -9.01
CA ILE A 43 0.64 -9.36 -9.13
C ILE A 43 -0.45 -8.40 -9.57
N VAL A 44 -0.38 -7.15 -9.10
CA VAL A 44 -1.41 -6.15 -9.36
C VAL A 44 -0.90 -5.02 -10.24
N ASP A 45 -1.82 -4.35 -10.90
CA ASP A 45 -1.50 -3.21 -11.74
C ASP A 45 -1.41 -1.94 -10.93
N ASN A 46 -2.22 -1.83 -9.89
CA ASN A 46 -2.23 -0.70 -8.97
C ASN A 46 -2.36 -1.21 -7.55
N LEU A 47 -1.67 -0.54 -6.63
CA LEU A 47 -1.70 -0.89 -5.22
C LEU A 47 -2.12 0.33 -4.40
N VAL A 48 -3.09 0.12 -3.52
CA VAL A 48 -3.52 1.13 -2.56
C VAL A 48 -3.00 0.71 -1.20
N ILE A 49 -2.18 1.56 -0.59
CA ILE A 49 -1.76 1.37 0.79
C ILE A 49 -2.72 2.15 1.68
N ALA A 50 -3.50 1.44 2.47
CA ALA A 50 -4.53 2.03 3.30
C ALA A 50 -4.05 2.08 4.75
N VAL A 51 -3.73 3.28 5.22
CA VAL A 51 -3.22 3.49 6.57
C VAL A 51 -4.38 3.56 7.54
N ALA A 52 -4.37 2.67 8.53
CA ALA A 52 -5.43 2.62 9.52
C ALA A 52 -5.36 3.83 10.46
N ASN A 53 -6.52 4.43 10.69
CA ASN A 53 -6.65 5.51 11.66
C ASN A 53 -7.26 4.96 12.94
N ASN A 54 -6.40 4.53 13.85
CA ASN A 54 -6.82 3.94 15.12
C ASN A 54 -6.90 5.02 16.19
N ILE A 55 -8.07 5.63 16.31
CA ILE A 55 -8.28 6.76 17.21
C ILE A 55 -7.96 6.41 18.67
N ASN A 56 -8.22 5.17 19.07
CA ASN A 56 -8.13 4.73 20.46
C ASN A 56 -6.81 4.05 20.82
N LYS A 57 -5.81 4.11 19.94
CA LYS A 57 -4.51 3.50 20.19
C LYS A 57 -3.42 4.54 20.23
N ASP A 58 -2.47 4.31 21.11
CA ASP A 58 -1.27 5.14 21.18
C ASP A 58 -0.36 4.78 20.03
N SER A 59 -0.32 5.62 19.02
CA SER A 59 0.57 5.46 17.88
C SER A 59 1.86 6.21 18.10
N LEU A 60 2.97 5.69 17.55
CA LEU A 60 4.25 6.41 17.59
C LEU A 60 4.18 7.65 16.71
N PHE A 61 3.48 7.54 15.58
CA PHE A 61 3.36 8.62 14.63
C PHE A 61 1.88 8.88 14.31
N SER A 62 1.57 10.13 13.99
CA SER A 62 0.24 10.47 13.51
C SER A 62 -0.03 9.79 12.16
N VAL A 63 -1.29 9.74 11.75
CA VAL A 63 -1.66 9.19 10.44
C VAL A 63 -0.91 9.93 9.33
N GLN A 64 -0.87 11.26 9.42
CA GLN A 64 -0.22 12.05 8.38
C GLN A 64 1.29 11.81 8.34
N GLU A 65 1.92 11.67 9.49
CA GLU A 65 3.35 11.34 9.55
C GLU A 65 3.63 9.97 8.95
N ARG A 66 2.78 8.99 9.26
CA ARG A 66 2.90 7.64 8.70
C ARG A 66 2.74 7.64 7.20
N ILE A 67 1.77 8.37 6.69
CA ILE A 67 1.57 8.51 5.24
C ILE A 67 2.80 9.15 4.59
N ASN A 68 3.35 10.18 5.21
CA ASN A 68 4.54 10.85 4.67
C ASN A 68 5.77 9.95 4.65
N ILE A 69 5.96 9.13 5.69
CA ILE A 69 7.05 8.16 5.73
C ILE A 69 6.90 7.14 4.61
N ILE A 70 5.69 6.62 4.42
CA ILE A 70 5.42 5.65 3.36
C ILE A 70 5.71 6.26 1.99
N LYS A 71 5.22 7.46 1.74
CA LYS A 71 5.46 8.15 0.46
C LYS A 71 6.94 8.37 0.20
N SER A 72 7.69 8.72 1.23
CA SER A 72 9.12 8.88 1.13
C SER A 72 9.82 7.58 0.74
N ASP A 73 9.47 6.49 1.40
CA ASP A 73 10.05 5.19 1.12
C ASP A 73 9.70 4.70 -0.29
N ILE A 74 8.44 4.92 -0.71
CA ILE A 74 7.99 4.53 -2.04
C ILE A 74 8.70 5.30 -3.13
N SER A 75 9.04 6.56 -2.88
CA SER A 75 9.73 7.39 -3.89
C SER A 75 11.04 6.77 -4.36
N ASN A 76 11.61 5.87 -3.56
CA ASN A 76 12.84 5.16 -3.92
C ASN A 76 12.60 3.95 -4.83
N LEU A 77 11.36 3.63 -5.14
CA LEU A 77 11.01 2.51 -6.01
C LEU A 77 11.03 2.88 -7.50
N ASN A 78 11.37 4.10 -7.82
CA ASN A 78 11.51 4.59 -9.19
C ASN A 78 10.24 4.40 -10.02
N GLU A 79 10.31 3.56 -11.05
CA GLU A 79 9.24 3.37 -12.02
C GLU A 79 7.95 2.82 -11.43
N PHE A 80 8.00 2.17 -10.27
CA PHE A 80 6.81 1.59 -9.64
C PHE A 80 6.03 2.60 -8.80
N ASN A 81 6.62 3.75 -8.56
CA ASN A 81 6.03 4.78 -7.71
C ASN A 81 4.63 5.20 -8.19
N SER A 82 4.44 5.33 -9.51
CA SER A 82 3.18 5.78 -10.08
C SER A 82 2.03 4.78 -9.91
N LYS A 83 2.35 3.52 -9.58
CA LYS A 83 1.34 2.47 -9.41
C LYS A 83 0.82 2.37 -7.98
N ILE A 84 1.32 3.20 -7.08
CA ILE A 84 1.01 3.10 -5.66
C ILE A 84 0.31 4.37 -5.20
N ASN A 85 -0.85 4.20 -4.58
CA ASN A 85 -1.58 5.25 -3.89
C ASN A 85 -1.53 4.99 -2.38
N VAL A 86 -1.32 6.05 -1.61
CA VAL A 86 -1.31 5.99 -0.14
C VAL A 86 -2.46 6.84 0.38
N MET A 87 -3.31 6.25 1.21
CA MET A 87 -4.42 6.98 1.81
C MET A 87 -4.68 6.59 3.25
#